data_2e57e6e708ac4f51161a7defe222e93d
#
_entry.id   2e57e6e708ac4f51161a7defe222e93d
#
_cell.length_a   1.000
_cell.length_b   1.000
_cell.length_c   1.000
_cell.angle_alpha   90.00
_cell.angle_beta   90.00
_cell.angle_gamma   90.00
#
_symmetry.space_group_name_H-M   'P 1'
#
loop_
_entity.id
_entity.type
_entity.pdbx_description
1 polymer ?
#
loop_
_entity_poly.entity_id
_entity_poly.type
_entity_poly.pdbx_seq_one_letter_code
_entity_poly.pdbx_strand_id
1 'polypeptide(L)'
;IAGVASAQNIKISSYEFSDGAIYQGEMFRGKPYGKGITHFKNGDKYEGSYVKGKRQGQGIYQFSDGEKYVGEWFQNQQHGLGTYYYINNNRYEGLWFRDYQHGQGKMFYYNGDIYVGSWEYDKREGEGTYTFSGGASYVGHWKNDMRDGYGVFDWADGNRYDGQWKSNCKSGKGTFIYSSGDKYTGDWSNDQQHGVGIYVFSDGNVYEGAYVNGQRTGEGIFTFKNGDKYVGTFNEGDQDGTGTFTWSNGSVYVGDWKNNLQHGKGKYTSSNGDVYEGDWVNGLMDGEGVLRQADGTKYKGQLKSGLKN
;
A
#
# COMPACT_ATOMS: atom_id res chain seq x y z
N ILE A 1 -7.01 50.48 41.57
CA ILE A 1 -7.49 51.37 40.50
C ILE A 1 -7.85 50.44 39.34
N ALA A 2 -9.16 50.17 39.21
CA ALA A 2 -9.70 49.39 38.08
C ALA A 2 -9.63 50.26 36.84
N GLY A 3 -8.83 49.84 35.84
CA GLY A 3 -8.80 50.48 34.55
C GLY A 3 -10.15 50.31 33.85
N VAL A 4 -10.89 51.36 33.65
CA VAL A 4 -12.09 51.42 32.83
C VAL A 4 -11.66 51.12 31.39
N ALA A 5 -11.98 49.94 30.87
CA ALA A 5 -11.89 49.68 29.44
C ALA A 5 -12.80 50.70 28.73
N SER A 6 -12.22 51.60 27.96
CA SER A 6 -12.99 52.57 27.13
C SER A 6 -13.85 51.78 26.16
N ALA A 7 -15.16 51.93 26.25
CA ALA A 7 -16.10 51.37 25.29
C ALA A 7 -15.67 51.84 23.89
N GLN A 8 -15.24 50.90 23.04
CA GLN A 8 -14.91 51.18 21.65
C GLN A 8 -16.19 51.74 20.97
N ASN A 9 -16.11 52.91 20.37
CA ASN A 9 -17.21 53.52 19.61
C ASN A 9 -17.45 52.71 18.29
N ILE A 10 -18.09 51.54 18.41
CA ILE A 10 -18.51 50.71 17.32
C ILE A 10 -19.83 51.30 16.77
N LYS A 11 -19.87 51.55 15.44
CA LYS A 11 -21.07 52.00 14.74
C LYS A 11 -21.45 50.95 13.69
N ILE A 12 -22.73 50.71 13.49
CA ILE A 12 -23.23 49.91 12.36
C ILE A 12 -23.32 50.84 11.14
N SER A 13 -22.67 50.44 10.03
CA SER A 13 -22.63 51.24 8.81
C SER A 13 -22.28 50.34 7.60
N SER A 14 -22.29 50.93 6.42
CA SER A 14 -21.80 50.30 5.19
C SER A 14 -20.42 50.83 4.82
N TYR A 15 -19.65 49.98 4.10
CA TYR A 15 -18.34 50.30 3.55
C TYR A 15 -18.16 49.66 2.19
N GLU A 16 -17.68 50.40 1.22
CA GLU A 16 -17.34 49.89 -0.12
C GLU A 16 -15.81 49.66 -0.18
N PHE A 17 -15.42 48.43 -0.49
CA PHE A 17 -14.02 48.09 -0.74
C PHE A 17 -13.59 48.59 -2.14
N SER A 18 -12.28 48.67 -2.37
CA SER A 18 -11.71 49.12 -3.64
C SER A 18 -12.05 48.25 -4.85
N ASP A 19 -12.36 46.97 -4.61
CA ASP A 19 -12.85 46.00 -5.61
C ASP A 19 -14.35 46.11 -5.88
N GLY A 20 -15.02 47.02 -5.12
CA GLY A 20 -16.44 47.28 -5.20
C GLY A 20 -17.33 46.30 -4.47
N ALA A 21 -16.77 45.48 -3.57
CA ALA A 21 -17.54 44.69 -2.63
C ALA A 21 -18.19 45.61 -1.58
N ILE A 22 -19.42 45.31 -1.18
CA ILE A 22 -20.20 46.10 -0.22
C ILE A 22 -20.27 45.35 1.10
N TYR A 23 -19.71 45.97 2.15
CA TYR A 23 -19.81 45.53 3.55
C TYR A 23 -20.97 46.25 4.26
N GLN A 24 -21.65 45.52 5.13
CA GLN A 24 -22.62 46.02 6.09
C GLN A 24 -22.37 45.40 7.45
N GLY A 25 -22.17 46.21 8.47
CA GLY A 25 -21.89 45.70 9.81
C GLY A 25 -21.21 46.71 10.74
N GLU A 26 -20.54 46.16 11.72
CA GLU A 26 -19.82 46.90 12.73
C GLU A 26 -18.58 47.62 12.17
N MET A 27 -18.39 48.88 12.49
CA MET A 27 -17.30 49.71 12.01
C MET A 27 -16.51 50.32 13.17
N PHE A 28 -15.20 50.38 13.03
CA PHE A 28 -14.32 51.08 13.97
C PHE A 28 -13.26 51.89 13.18
N ARG A 29 -13.17 53.19 13.52
CA ARG A 29 -12.26 54.15 12.83
C ARG A 29 -12.35 54.11 11.33
N GLY A 30 -13.59 54.08 10.79
CA GLY A 30 -13.86 54.08 9.36
C GLY A 30 -13.53 52.80 8.59
N LYS A 31 -13.33 51.68 9.28
CA LYS A 31 -13.05 50.36 8.66
C LYS A 31 -13.96 49.28 9.22
N PRO A 32 -14.30 48.24 8.42
CA PRO A 32 -14.95 47.03 8.93
C PRO A 32 -14.25 46.48 10.16
N TYR A 33 -15.02 46.22 11.20
CA TYR A 33 -14.57 45.69 12.49
C TYR A 33 -15.72 44.94 13.15
N GLY A 34 -15.43 43.90 13.96
CA GLY A 34 -16.47 43.11 14.60
C GLY A 34 -17.27 42.27 13.61
N LYS A 35 -18.59 42.22 13.74
CA LYS A 35 -19.47 41.37 12.91
C LYS A 35 -20.01 42.14 11.71
N GLY A 36 -20.08 41.49 10.55
CA GLY A 36 -20.68 42.06 9.36
C GLY A 36 -20.80 41.09 8.20
N ILE A 37 -21.46 41.59 7.15
CA ILE A 37 -21.74 40.84 5.92
C ILE A 37 -21.10 41.61 4.77
N THR A 38 -20.41 40.90 3.85
CA THR A 38 -19.90 41.46 2.60
C THR A 38 -20.52 40.70 1.42
N HIS A 39 -21.06 41.50 0.46
CA HIS A 39 -21.48 41.02 -0.84
C HIS A 39 -20.42 41.42 -1.87
N PHE A 40 -19.87 40.40 -2.56
CA PHE A 40 -18.86 40.62 -3.61
C PHE A 40 -19.52 40.73 -4.98
N LYS A 41 -18.86 41.42 -5.93
CA LYS A 41 -19.38 41.63 -7.29
C LYS A 41 -19.57 40.33 -8.10
N ASN A 42 -18.78 39.28 -7.79
CA ASN A 42 -18.90 37.96 -8.42
C ASN A 42 -20.06 37.12 -7.88
N GLY A 43 -20.84 37.65 -6.94
CA GLY A 43 -21.97 36.97 -6.33
C GLY A 43 -21.62 36.18 -5.03
N ASP A 44 -20.37 36.16 -4.63
CA ASP A 44 -19.96 35.57 -3.36
C ASP A 44 -20.51 36.37 -2.17
N LYS A 45 -20.61 35.72 -1.02
CA LYS A 45 -21.02 36.36 0.24
C LYS A 45 -20.11 35.90 1.37
N TYR A 46 -19.65 36.85 2.19
CA TYR A 46 -19.02 36.55 3.47
C TYR A 46 -19.86 37.06 4.64
N GLU A 47 -20.02 36.28 5.69
CA GLU A 47 -20.66 36.67 6.92
C GLU A 47 -19.77 36.24 8.10
N GLY A 48 -19.26 37.20 8.86
CA GLY A 48 -18.31 36.87 9.92
C GLY A 48 -17.63 38.06 10.56
N SER A 49 -16.52 37.79 11.20
CA SER A 49 -15.74 38.75 11.95
C SER A 49 -14.73 39.47 11.08
N TYR A 50 -14.50 40.73 11.41
CA TYR A 50 -13.54 41.63 10.76
C TYR A 50 -12.64 42.31 11.78
N VAL A 51 -11.38 42.50 11.42
CA VAL A 51 -10.41 43.34 12.13
C VAL A 51 -9.70 44.24 11.11
N LYS A 52 -9.80 45.57 11.30
CA LYS A 52 -9.14 46.58 10.45
C LYS A 52 -9.42 46.38 8.94
N GLY A 53 -10.64 46.03 8.58
CA GLY A 53 -11.09 45.84 7.20
C GLY A 53 -10.76 44.47 6.59
N LYS A 54 -10.20 43.52 7.34
CA LYS A 54 -9.89 42.18 6.88
C LYS A 54 -10.73 41.15 7.61
N ARG A 55 -11.16 40.08 6.92
CA ARG A 55 -11.79 38.91 7.52
C ARG A 55 -10.82 38.28 8.53
N GLN A 56 -11.26 38.15 9.77
CA GLN A 56 -10.43 37.61 10.85
C GLN A 56 -11.29 37.10 11.98
N GLY A 57 -11.03 35.88 12.47
CA GLY A 57 -11.88 35.15 13.42
C GLY A 57 -12.89 34.25 12.70
N GLN A 58 -14.03 33.98 13.30
CA GLN A 58 -15.04 33.09 12.72
C GLN A 58 -15.85 33.73 11.60
N GLY A 59 -16.10 32.98 10.52
CA GLY A 59 -16.93 33.45 9.44
C GLY A 59 -17.35 32.34 8.46
N ILE A 60 -18.39 32.67 7.67
CA ILE A 60 -18.94 31.81 6.62
C ILE A 60 -18.69 32.52 5.29
N TYR A 61 -18.07 31.84 4.35
CA TYR A 61 -17.94 32.29 2.96
C TYR A 61 -18.77 31.39 2.06
N GLN A 62 -19.70 31.97 1.33
CA GLN A 62 -20.52 31.30 0.34
C GLN A 62 -20.05 31.76 -1.03
N PHE A 63 -19.56 30.80 -1.82
CA PHE A 63 -19.16 31.05 -3.21
C PHE A 63 -20.39 31.06 -4.11
N SER A 64 -20.33 31.80 -5.17
CA SER A 64 -21.44 31.95 -6.13
C SER A 64 -21.78 30.67 -6.89
N ASP A 65 -20.84 29.72 -6.95
CA ASP A 65 -21.00 28.38 -7.53
C ASP A 65 -21.68 27.36 -6.58
N GLY A 66 -21.91 27.75 -5.32
CA GLY A 66 -22.58 26.95 -4.31
C GLY A 66 -21.65 26.29 -3.30
N GLU A 67 -20.33 26.39 -3.47
CA GLU A 67 -19.38 25.95 -2.44
C GLU A 67 -19.47 26.82 -1.18
N LYS A 68 -18.99 26.30 -0.06
CA LYS A 68 -19.05 27.01 1.21
C LYS A 68 -17.90 26.66 2.12
N TYR A 69 -17.30 27.69 2.74
CA TYR A 69 -16.37 27.53 3.86
C TYR A 69 -16.97 28.07 5.15
N VAL A 70 -16.84 27.33 6.23
CA VAL A 70 -17.26 27.73 7.59
C VAL A 70 -16.08 27.50 8.52
N GLY A 71 -15.50 28.55 9.07
CA GLY A 71 -14.32 28.37 9.91
C GLY A 71 -13.62 29.66 10.29
N GLU A 72 -12.38 29.49 10.70
CA GLU A 72 -11.50 30.58 11.11
C GLU A 72 -10.88 31.28 9.89
N TRP A 73 -10.69 32.56 10.05
CA TRP A 73 -10.08 33.46 9.06
C TRP A 73 -8.94 34.21 9.68
N PHE A 74 -7.88 34.41 8.94
CA PHE A 74 -6.76 35.28 9.32
C PHE A 74 -6.32 36.11 8.11
N GLN A 75 -6.42 37.45 8.24
CA GLN A 75 -6.02 38.41 7.21
C GLN A 75 -6.61 38.12 5.81
N ASN A 76 -7.90 37.84 5.72
CA ASN A 76 -8.67 37.45 4.53
C ASN A 76 -8.47 36.03 4.01
N GLN A 77 -7.66 35.20 4.65
CA GLN A 77 -7.38 33.81 4.25
C GLN A 77 -8.06 32.84 5.20
N GLN A 78 -8.50 31.68 4.70
CA GLN A 78 -8.91 30.53 5.50
C GLN A 78 -7.74 30.09 6.37
N HIS A 79 -8.01 29.89 7.66
CA HIS A 79 -6.96 29.58 8.64
C HIS A 79 -7.55 28.83 9.82
N GLY A 80 -6.71 28.18 10.65
CA GLY A 80 -7.19 27.47 11.83
C GLY A 80 -8.18 26.37 11.50
N LEU A 81 -9.19 26.16 12.34
CA LEU A 81 -10.19 25.12 12.12
C LEU A 81 -11.30 25.61 11.18
N GLY A 82 -11.66 24.75 10.21
CA GLY A 82 -12.73 25.03 9.28
C GLY A 82 -13.28 23.82 8.54
N THR A 83 -14.48 24.02 8.00
CA THR A 83 -15.17 23.03 7.17
C THR A 83 -15.40 23.62 5.79
N TYR A 84 -15.00 22.90 4.75
CA TYR A 84 -15.26 23.25 3.36
C TYR A 84 -16.24 22.26 2.73
N TYR A 85 -17.29 22.76 2.13
CA TYR A 85 -18.31 22.02 1.40
C TYR A 85 -18.12 22.26 -0.09
N TYR A 86 -17.73 21.22 -0.82
CA TYR A 86 -17.48 21.27 -2.27
C TYR A 86 -18.77 21.05 -3.05
N ILE A 87 -18.84 21.59 -4.24
CA ILE A 87 -19.99 21.44 -5.15
C ILE A 87 -20.26 19.96 -5.51
N ASN A 88 -19.24 19.13 -5.54
CA ASN A 88 -19.34 17.70 -5.81
C ASN A 88 -19.78 16.85 -4.59
N ASN A 89 -20.27 17.48 -3.52
CA ASN A 89 -20.65 16.87 -2.25
C ASN A 89 -19.49 16.27 -1.42
N ASN A 90 -18.24 16.54 -1.77
CA ASN A 90 -17.14 16.30 -0.87
C ASN A 90 -17.19 17.29 0.30
N ARG A 91 -16.62 16.91 1.43
CA ARG A 91 -16.53 17.81 2.60
C ARG A 91 -15.19 17.57 3.31
N TYR A 92 -14.46 18.65 3.52
CA TYR A 92 -13.25 18.65 4.34
C TYR A 92 -13.53 19.29 5.70
N GLU A 93 -13.10 18.67 6.77
CA GLU A 93 -13.15 19.18 8.15
C GLU A 93 -11.75 19.09 8.75
N GLY A 94 -11.12 20.22 9.05
CA GLY A 94 -9.75 20.18 9.55
C GLY A 94 -9.08 21.52 9.67
N LEU A 95 -7.76 21.45 9.80
CA LEU A 95 -6.91 22.63 9.87
C LEU A 95 -6.67 23.23 8.47
N TRP A 96 -6.58 24.55 8.44
CA TRP A 96 -6.30 25.37 7.27
C TRP A 96 -5.11 26.29 7.54
N PHE A 97 -4.29 26.47 6.54
CA PHE A 97 -3.20 27.43 6.56
C PHE A 97 -3.11 28.19 5.25
N ARG A 98 -3.43 29.49 5.29
CA ARG A 98 -3.38 30.39 4.11
C ARG A 98 -4.12 29.86 2.89
N ASP A 99 -5.39 29.53 3.08
CA ASP A 99 -6.32 28.97 2.08
C ASP A 99 -6.05 27.53 1.65
N TYR A 100 -5.04 26.84 2.23
CA TYR A 100 -4.74 25.43 1.96
C TYR A 100 -5.19 24.52 3.11
N GLN A 101 -5.67 23.32 2.80
CA GLN A 101 -5.79 22.24 3.78
C GLN A 101 -4.40 21.92 4.32
N HIS A 102 -4.26 21.89 5.63
CA HIS A 102 -2.95 21.72 6.28
C HIS A 102 -3.11 21.12 7.67
N GLY A 103 -2.07 20.38 8.16
CA GLY A 103 -2.14 19.70 9.44
C GLY A 103 -3.15 18.57 9.48
N GLN A 104 -3.87 18.39 10.57
CA GLN A 104 -4.83 17.30 10.71
C GLN A 104 -6.19 17.66 10.09
N GLY A 105 -6.76 16.71 9.33
CA GLY A 105 -8.04 16.90 8.71
C GLY A 105 -8.72 15.60 8.27
N LYS A 106 -10.01 15.73 7.99
CA LYS A 106 -10.89 14.65 7.56
C LYS A 106 -11.58 15.06 6.27
N MET A 107 -11.42 14.24 5.22
CA MET A 107 -12.12 14.37 3.96
C MET A 107 -13.20 13.32 3.86
N PHE A 108 -14.41 13.73 3.59
CA PHE A 108 -15.54 12.88 3.21
C PHE A 108 -15.75 13.02 1.71
N TYR A 109 -15.61 11.92 0.99
CA TYR A 109 -15.81 11.91 -0.45
C TYR A 109 -17.27 11.56 -0.79
N TYR A 110 -17.78 12.05 -1.91
CA TYR A 110 -19.16 11.84 -2.36
C TYR A 110 -19.51 10.35 -2.59
N ASN A 111 -18.49 9.52 -2.87
CA ASN A 111 -18.63 8.08 -3.06
C ASN A 111 -18.69 7.30 -1.74
N GLY A 112 -18.64 7.98 -0.59
CA GLY A 112 -18.66 7.38 0.75
C GLY A 112 -17.29 7.02 1.31
N ASP A 113 -16.20 7.24 0.57
CA ASP A 113 -14.84 7.08 1.10
C ASP A 113 -14.54 8.14 2.16
N ILE A 114 -13.63 7.84 3.07
CA ILE A 114 -13.20 8.77 4.11
C ILE A 114 -11.67 8.72 4.23
N TYR A 115 -11.04 9.89 4.27
CA TYR A 115 -9.65 10.01 4.68
C TYR A 115 -9.56 10.78 6.00
N VAL A 116 -8.76 10.29 6.94
CA VAL A 116 -8.41 10.96 8.19
C VAL A 116 -6.90 10.95 8.33
N GLY A 117 -6.27 12.10 8.41
CA GLY A 117 -4.82 12.16 8.51
C GLY A 117 -4.23 13.55 8.30
N SER A 118 -2.94 13.56 8.05
CA SER A 118 -2.17 14.77 7.83
C SER A 118 -2.31 15.29 6.41
N TRP A 119 -2.28 16.60 6.27
CA TRP A 119 -2.37 17.35 5.03
C TRP A 119 -1.25 18.39 4.96
N GLU A 120 -0.71 18.59 3.78
CA GLU A 120 0.21 19.67 3.49
C GLU A 120 -0.09 20.27 2.11
N TYR A 121 -0.49 21.56 2.07
CA TYR A 121 -0.86 22.29 0.87
C TYR A 121 -1.82 21.52 -0.04
N ASP A 122 -3.01 21.16 0.50
CA ASP A 122 -4.11 20.44 -0.13
C ASP A 122 -3.81 18.98 -0.51
N LYS A 123 -2.66 18.43 -0.11
CA LYS A 123 -2.28 17.05 -0.38
C LYS A 123 -2.21 16.24 0.91
N ARG A 124 -2.58 14.96 0.82
CA ARG A 124 -2.34 13.99 1.90
C ARG A 124 -0.84 13.80 2.03
N GLU A 125 -0.33 14.01 3.23
CA GLU A 125 1.09 13.93 3.56
C GLU A 125 1.25 13.35 4.97
N GLY A 126 2.31 12.55 5.24
CA GLY A 126 2.52 11.94 6.55
C GLY A 126 1.54 10.81 6.85
N GLU A 127 1.17 10.64 8.11
CA GLU A 127 0.30 9.53 8.54
C GLU A 127 -1.18 9.79 8.23
N GLY A 128 -1.88 8.75 7.76
CA GLY A 128 -3.30 8.82 7.51
C GLY A 128 -3.97 7.48 7.28
N THR A 129 -5.28 7.48 7.51
CA THR A 129 -6.17 6.34 7.27
C THR A 129 -7.14 6.68 6.16
N TYR A 130 -7.17 5.86 5.12
CA TYR A 130 -8.16 5.91 4.05
C TYR A 130 -9.10 4.72 4.18
N THR A 131 -10.37 4.97 4.37
CA THR A 131 -11.43 3.95 4.43
C THR A 131 -12.26 4.05 3.15
N PHE A 132 -12.26 2.98 2.37
CA PHE A 132 -13.06 2.87 1.16
C PHE A 132 -14.49 2.46 1.52
N SER A 133 -15.47 3.01 0.85
CA SER A 133 -16.90 2.68 1.04
C SER A 133 -17.20 1.20 0.77
N GLY A 134 -16.36 0.53 -0.04
CA GLY A 134 -16.44 -0.91 -0.32
C GLY A 134 -15.87 -1.82 0.77
N GLY A 135 -15.42 -1.27 1.92
CA GLY A 135 -14.94 -2.04 3.08
C GLY A 135 -13.42 -2.28 3.14
N ALA A 136 -12.67 -1.85 2.12
CA ALA A 136 -11.22 -1.85 2.19
C ALA A 136 -10.70 -0.68 3.04
N SER A 137 -9.45 -0.79 3.55
CA SER A 137 -8.81 0.31 4.26
C SER A 137 -7.28 0.33 4.05
N TYR A 138 -6.72 1.52 4.12
CA TYR A 138 -5.28 1.73 4.18
C TYR A 138 -4.92 2.58 5.39
N VAL A 139 -3.95 2.14 6.16
CA VAL A 139 -3.38 2.88 7.28
C VAL A 139 -1.88 2.96 7.08
N GLY A 140 -1.32 4.16 6.99
CA GLY A 140 0.11 4.32 6.80
C GLY A 140 0.52 5.69 6.25
N HIS A 141 1.73 5.73 5.73
CA HIS A 141 2.35 6.93 5.22
C HIS A 141 1.82 7.34 3.84
N TRP A 142 1.65 8.64 3.69
CA TRP A 142 1.26 9.32 2.47
C TRP A 142 2.31 10.35 2.08
N LYS A 143 2.52 10.52 0.79
CA LYS A 143 3.35 11.56 0.22
C LYS A 143 2.76 12.06 -1.10
N ASN A 144 2.44 13.35 -1.17
CA ASN A 144 1.82 13.96 -2.35
C ASN A 144 0.61 13.15 -2.86
N ASP A 145 -0.35 12.81 -1.99
CA ASP A 145 -1.56 12.01 -2.28
C ASP A 145 -1.33 10.53 -2.61
N MET A 146 -0.11 10.06 -2.60
CA MET A 146 0.25 8.67 -2.87
C MET A 146 0.63 7.93 -1.58
N ARG A 147 0.32 6.63 -1.49
CA ARG A 147 0.88 5.76 -0.47
C ARG A 147 2.38 5.66 -0.72
N ASP A 148 3.19 6.06 0.24
CA ASP A 148 4.66 6.10 0.12
C ASP A 148 5.27 5.97 1.52
N GLY A 149 6.10 4.97 1.76
CA GLY A 149 6.58 4.58 3.08
C GLY A 149 5.90 3.33 3.60
N TYR A 150 5.90 3.13 4.91
CA TYR A 150 5.26 1.97 5.52
C TYR A 150 3.75 2.13 5.63
N GLY A 151 3.01 1.04 5.38
CA GLY A 151 1.57 1.02 5.56
C GLY A 151 0.94 -0.35 5.40
N VAL A 152 -0.26 -0.46 5.95
CA VAL A 152 -1.09 -1.66 5.93
C VAL A 152 -2.32 -1.41 5.06
N PHE A 153 -2.55 -2.31 4.12
CA PHE A 153 -3.76 -2.31 3.30
C PHE A 153 -4.56 -3.58 3.58
N ASP A 154 -5.78 -3.42 4.04
CA ASP A 154 -6.76 -4.49 4.19
C ASP A 154 -7.78 -4.39 3.05
N TRP A 155 -7.87 -5.42 2.21
CA TRP A 155 -8.87 -5.49 1.14
C TRP A 155 -10.19 -6.08 1.65
N ALA A 156 -11.28 -5.69 1.02
CA ALA A 156 -12.61 -6.17 1.37
C ALA A 156 -12.81 -7.69 1.17
N ASP A 157 -11.98 -8.31 0.32
CA ASP A 157 -11.98 -9.75 0.05
C ASP A 157 -11.20 -10.58 1.08
N GLY A 158 -10.64 -9.93 2.12
CA GLY A 158 -9.86 -10.55 3.18
C GLY A 158 -8.36 -10.67 2.91
N ASN A 159 -7.88 -10.20 1.77
CA ASN A 159 -6.44 -10.05 1.55
C ASN A 159 -5.89 -8.92 2.44
N ARG A 160 -4.60 -9.02 2.82
CA ARG A 160 -3.90 -8.00 3.60
C ARG A 160 -2.47 -7.86 3.14
N TYR A 161 -2.00 -6.63 3.00
CA TYR A 161 -0.59 -6.32 2.82
C TYR A 161 -0.09 -5.43 3.96
N ASP A 162 1.05 -5.78 4.50
CA ASP A 162 1.74 -5.07 5.58
C ASP A 162 3.19 -4.88 5.15
N GLY A 163 3.59 -3.67 4.80
CA GLY A 163 4.92 -3.43 4.25
C GLY A 163 5.14 -2.04 3.66
N GLN A 164 6.20 -1.97 2.86
CA GLN A 164 6.64 -0.74 2.23
C GLN A 164 5.86 -0.45 0.94
N TRP A 165 5.59 0.81 0.72
CA TRP A 165 4.91 1.37 -0.45
C TRP A 165 5.79 2.41 -1.11
N LYS A 166 5.70 2.54 -2.42
CA LYS A 166 6.29 3.62 -3.19
C LYS A 166 5.36 4.02 -4.32
N SER A 167 4.95 5.28 -4.33
CA SER A 167 4.05 5.84 -5.37
C SER A 167 2.84 4.94 -5.65
N ASN A 168 2.13 4.54 -4.59
CA ASN A 168 0.97 3.64 -4.58
C ASN A 168 1.23 2.15 -4.86
N CYS A 169 2.46 1.73 -5.21
CA CYS A 169 2.82 0.33 -5.46
C CYS A 169 3.50 -0.30 -4.25
N LYS A 170 3.28 -1.61 -4.02
CA LYS A 170 4.05 -2.40 -3.05
C LYS A 170 5.51 -2.42 -3.48
N SER A 171 6.44 -2.14 -2.57
CA SER A 171 7.87 -2.00 -2.83
C SER A 171 8.68 -2.32 -1.58
N GLY A 172 9.97 -2.69 -1.73
CA GLY A 172 10.80 -3.03 -0.56
C GLY A 172 10.31 -4.26 0.18
N LYS A 173 10.43 -4.27 1.50
CA LYS A 173 10.02 -5.43 2.33
C LYS A 173 8.54 -5.37 2.68
N GLY A 174 7.87 -6.51 2.63
CA GLY A 174 6.47 -6.62 3.03
C GLY A 174 5.95 -8.04 3.12
N THR A 175 4.82 -8.18 3.81
CA THR A 175 4.09 -9.43 3.97
C THR A 175 2.72 -9.30 3.32
N PHE A 176 2.39 -10.23 2.43
CA PHE A 176 1.05 -10.35 1.87
C PHE A 176 0.39 -11.62 2.42
N ILE A 177 -0.78 -11.47 3.01
CA ILE A 177 -1.62 -12.57 3.49
C ILE A 177 -2.82 -12.64 2.55
N TYR A 178 -2.94 -13.76 1.87
CA TYR A 178 -4.04 -14.03 0.95
C TYR A 178 -5.27 -14.52 1.72
N SER A 179 -6.44 -14.21 1.24
CA SER A 179 -7.71 -14.73 1.81
C SER A 179 -7.81 -16.25 1.75
N SER A 180 -7.03 -16.91 0.89
CA SER A 180 -6.86 -18.37 0.84
C SER A 180 -6.12 -18.95 2.06
N GLY A 181 -5.44 -18.11 2.85
CA GLY A 181 -4.53 -18.52 3.93
C GLY A 181 -3.06 -18.64 3.52
N ASP A 182 -2.75 -18.46 2.24
CA ASP A 182 -1.37 -18.36 1.78
C ASP A 182 -0.71 -17.09 2.34
N LYS A 183 0.62 -17.11 2.46
CA LYS A 183 1.38 -15.96 2.95
C LYS A 183 2.71 -15.82 2.20
N TYR A 184 2.97 -14.65 1.68
CA TYR A 184 4.29 -14.29 1.18
C TYR A 184 4.93 -13.24 2.08
N THR A 185 6.20 -13.43 2.43
CA THR A 185 7.02 -12.44 3.16
C THR A 185 8.36 -12.29 2.43
N GLY A 186 8.67 -11.10 1.97
CA GLY A 186 9.89 -10.88 1.18
C GLY A 186 9.97 -9.52 0.53
N ASP A 187 10.77 -9.47 -0.53
CA ASP A 187 10.95 -8.27 -1.33
C ASP A 187 9.82 -8.08 -2.34
N TRP A 188 9.49 -6.83 -2.60
CA TRP A 188 8.49 -6.37 -3.54
C TRP A 188 9.05 -5.31 -4.49
N SER A 189 8.65 -5.35 -5.74
CA SER A 189 8.95 -4.32 -6.72
C SER A 189 7.74 -4.13 -7.64
N ASN A 190 7.19 -2.90 -7.71
CA ASN A 190 6.05 -2.56 -8.56
C ASN A 190 4.89 -3.56 -8.44
N ASP A 191 4.42 -3.78 -7.20
CA ASP A 191 3.34 -4.71 -6.85
C ASP A 191 3.63 -6.20 -7.03
N GLN A 192 4.82 -6.59 -7.51
CA GLN A 192 5.22 -7.97 -7.74
C GLN A 192 6.24 -8.46 -6.71
N GLN A 193 6.16 -9.73 -6.34
CA GLN A 193 7.20 -10.43 -5.57
C GLN A 193 8.52 -10.35 -6.34
N HIS A 194 9.60 -9.99 -5.65
CA HIS A 194 10.91 -9.78 -6.25
C HIS A 194 12.01 -10.10 -5.23
N GLY A 195 13.29 -10.20 -5.68
CA GLY A 195 14.40 -10.45 -4.77
C GLY A 195 14.27 -11.77 -4.02
N VAL A 196 14.34 -11.75 -2.70
CA VAL A 196 14.27 -12.97 -1.86
C VAL A 196 13.00 -12.96 -1.03
N GLY A 197 12.33 -14.12 -0.94
CA GLY A 197 11.11 -14.25 -0.14
C GLY A 197 10.79 -15.65 0.27
N ILE A 198 9.88 -15.76 1.23
CA ILE A 198 9.29 -16.98 1.75
C ILE A 198 7.81 -17.00 1.41
N TYR A 199 7.37 -18.05 0.74
CA TYR A 199 5.96 -18.31 0.48
C TYR A 199 5.51 -19.52 1.28
N VAL A 200 4.56 -19.32 2.16
CA VAL A 200 3.90 -20.37 2.94
C VAL A 200 2.53 -20.61 2.31
N PHE A 201 2.34 -21.78 1.75
CA PHE A 201 1.08 -22.20 1.17
C PHE A 201 0.10 -22.63 2.27
N SER A 202 -1.18 -22.41 2.04
CA SER A 202 -2.25 -22.78 2.98
C SER A 202 -2.35 -24.31 3.22
N ASP A 203 -1.84 -25.11 2.27
CA ASP A 203 -1.74 -26.56 2.38
C ASP A 203 -0.57 -27.03 3.26
N GLY A 204 0.33 -26.13 3.67
CA GLY A 204 1.49 -26.38 4.52
C GLY A 204 2.81 -26.57 3.77
N ASN A 205 2.84 -26.44 2.45
CA ASN A 205 4.10 -26.34 1.70
C ASN A 205 4.79 -25.01 1.96
N VAL A 206 6.12 -24.95 1.80
CA VAL A 206 6.91 -23.72 1.95
C VAL A 206 7.94 -23.62 0.84
N TYR A 207 7.98 -22.45 0.18
CA TYR A 207 9.08 -22.08 -0.70
C TYR A 207 9.88 -20.95 -0.07
N GLU A 208 11.20 -21.06 -0.11
CA GLU A 208 12.16 -20.01 0.28
C GLU A 208 13.18 -19.84 -0.84
N GLY A 209 13.29 -18.66 -1.44
CA GLY A 209 14.21 -18.45 -2.55
C GLY A 209 13.99 -17.13 -3.30
N ALA A 210 14.60 -17.09 -4.49
CA ALA A 210 14.57 -15.90 -5.33
C ALA A 210 13.27 -15.79 -6.15
N TYR A 211 12.88 -14.56 -6.39
CA TYR A 211 11.73 -14.14 -7.21
C TYR A 211 12.13 -13.06 -8.21
N VAL A 212 11.62 -13.15 -9.41
CA VAL A 212 11.66 -12.09 -10.41
C VAL A 212 10.25 -11.96 -11.01
N ASN A 213 9.68 -10.75 -10.91
CA ASN A 213 8.35 -10.43 -11.46
C ASN A 213 7.26 -11.43 -11.06
N GLY A 214 7.24 -11.81 -9.79
CA GLY A 214 6.24 -12.72 -9.23
C GLY A 214 6.52 -14.22 -9.45
N GLN A 215 7.59 -14.58 -10.17
CA GLN A 215 7.94 -15.96 -10.46
C GLN A 215 9.16 -16.40 -9.66
N ARG A 216 9.12 -17.65 -9.14
CA ARG A 216 10.28 -18.30 -8.51
C ARG A 216 11.38 -18.50 -9.57
N THR A 217 12.61 -18.14 -9.23
CA THR A 217 13.76 -18.22 -10.14
C THR A 217 15.06 -18.42 -9.36
N GLY A 218 16.13 -18.84 -10.05
CA GLY A 218 17.44 -19.03 -9.39
C GLY A 218 17.40 -20.06 -8.26
N GLU A 219 18.26 -19.91 -7.28
CA GLU A 219 18.36 -20.84 -6.15
C GLU A 219 17.16 -20.71 -5.20
N GLY A 220 16.66 -21.87 -4.75
CA GLY A 220 15.56 -21.94 -3.79
C GLY A 220 15.42 -23.28 -3.10
N ILE A 221 14.62 -23.26 -2.05
CA ILE A 221 14.26 -24.42 -1.25
C ILE A 221 12.74 -24.58 -1.29
N PHE A 222 12.26 -25.75 -1.68
CA PHE A 222 10.85 -26.10 -1.56
C PHE A 222 10.70 -27.24 -0.56
N THR A 223 10.01 -26.99 0.54
CA THR A 223 9.70 -27.99 1.56
C THR A 223 8.22 -28.36 1.44
N PHE A 224 7.97 -29.62 1.17
CA PHE A 224 6.64 -30.18 1.06
C PHE A 224 6.06 -30.48 2.45
N LYS A 225 4.75 -30.41 2.60
CA LYS A 225 4.04 -30.72 3.85
C LYS A 225 4.35 -32.10 4.40
N ASN A 226 4.61 -33.08 3.51
CA ASN A 226 4.94 -34.46 3.88
C ASN A 226 6.41 -34.65 4.36
N GLY A 227 7.20 -33.57 4.38
CA GLY A 227 8.60 -33.57 4.77
C GLY A 227 9.60 -33.80 3.63
N ASP A 228 9.13 -33.98 2.40
CA ASP A 228 10.01 -33.99 1.22
C ASP A 228 10.62 -32.59 1.04
N LYS A 229 11.82 -32.52 0.43
CA LYS A 229 12.52 -31.28 0.24
C LYS A 229 13.26 -31.22 -1.08
N TYR A 230 13.08 -30.16 -1.83
CA TYR A 230 13.91 -29.81 -2.98
C TYR A 230 14.82 -28.63 -2.62
N VAL A 231 16.08 -28.71 -3.00
CA VAL A 231 17.08 -27.63 -2.92
C VAL A 231 17.76 -27.54 -4.27
N GLY A 232 17.59 -26.44 -4.97
CA GLY A 232 18.16 -26.29 -6.32
C GLY A 232 17.62 -25.08 -7.06
N THR A 233 17.82 -25.11 -8.38
CA THR A 233 17.43 -24.00 -9.24
C THR A 233 15.97 -24.10 -9.69
N PHE A 234 15.38 -22.91 -9.86
CA PHE A 234 14.04 -22.69 -10.38
C PHE A 234 14.10 -21.81 -11.62
N ASN A 235 13.23 -22.05 -12.57
CA ASN A 235 13.02 -21.19 -13.71
C ASN A 235 11.52 -21.07 -14.02
N GLU A 236 11.01 -19.84 -14.11
CA GLU A 236 9.58 -19.54 -14.37
C GLU A 236 8.62 -20.29 -13.43
N GLY A 237 9.03 -20.54 -12.20
CA GLY A 237 8.23 -21.23 -11.19
C GLY A 237 8.48 -22.73 -11.06
N ASP A 238 9.12 -23.36 -12.03
CA ASP A 238 9.41 -24.80 -12.06
C ASP A 238 10.81 -25.13 -11.53
N GLN A 239 10.98 -26.33 -10.97
CA GLN A 239 12.31 -26.92 -10.71
C GLN A 239 12.97 -27.18 -12.07
N ASP A 240 14.04 -26.48 -12.38
CA ASP A 240 14.74 -26.54 -13.66
C ASP A 240 16.24 -26.23 -13.46
N GLY A 241 17.12 -26.97 -14.13
CA GLY A 241 18.56 -26.91 -13.94
C GLY A 241 19.08 -27.98 -13.02
N THR A 242 19.79 -27.65 -11.93
CA THR A 242 20.36 -28.63 -11.02
C THR A 242 19.71 -28.57 -9.64
N GLY A 243 19.58 -29.75 -8.99
CA GLY A 243 18.99 -29.77 -7.66
C GLY A 243 19.09 -31.11 -6.94
N THR A 244 18.84 -31.04 -5.65
CA THR A 244 18.76 -32.21 -4.74
C THR A 244 17.32 -32.31 -4.26
N PHE A 245 16.73 -33.48 -4.44
CA PHE A 245 15.45 -33.84 -3.83
C PHE A 245 15.67 -34.91 -2.74
N THR A 246 15.21 -34.61 -1.56
CA THR A 246 15.26 -35.56 -0.41
C THR A 246 13.83 -35.92 -0.06
N TRP A 247 13.51 -37.20 -0.17
CA TRP A 247 12.22 -37.74 0.27
C TRP A 247 12.20 -37.91 1.79
N SER A 248 11.04 -37.83 2.37
CA SER A 248 10.80 -38.02 3.80
C SER A 248 11.19 -39.43 4.30
N ASN A 249 11.25 -40.41 3.41
CA ASN A 249 11.73 -41.75 3.70
C ASN A 249 13.28 -41.87 3.70
N GLY A 250 14.01 -40.77 3.47
CA GLY A 250 15.48 -40.73 3.42
C GLY A 250 16.10 -41.03 2.05
N SER A 251 15.32 -41.31 1.01
CA SER A 251 15.85 -41.40 -0.36
C SER A 251 16.32 -40.04 -0.84
N VAL A 252 17.31 -39.99 -1.73
CA VAL A 252 17.87 -38.72 -2.26
C VAL A 252 18.11 -38.84 -3.76
N TYR A 253 17.72 -37.82 -4.51
CA TYR A 253 18.13 -37.60 -5.89
C TYR A 253 18.99 -36.36 -5.98
N VAL A 254 20.10 -36.44 -6.68
CA VAL A 254 20.98 -35.31 -7.00
C VAL A 254 21.22 -35.32 -8.51
N GLY A 255 20.87 -34.27 -9.22
CA GLY A 255 21.05 -34.24 -10.66
C GLY A 255 20.32 -33.10 -11.38
N ASP A 256 20.14 -33.32 -12.66
CA ASP A 256 19.48 -32.35 -13.53
C ASP A 256 17.94 -32.46 -13.43
N TRP A 257 17.28 -31.32 -13.57
CA TRP A 257 15.82 -31.14 -13.48
C TRP A 257 15.32 -30.38 -14.68
N LYS A 258 14.13 -30.72 -15.15
CA LYS A 258 13.42 -29.98 -16.18
C LYS A 258 11.91 -30.06 -15.95
N ASN A 259 11.25 -28.88 -15.89
CA ASN A 259 9.81 -28.78 -15.70
C ASN A 259 9.31 -29.67 -14.53
N ASN A 260 9.94 -29.54 -13.35
CA ASN A 260 9.65 -30.29 -12.12
C ASN A 260 9.92 -31.80 -12.17
N LEU A 261 10.61 -32.30 -13.18
CA LEU A 261 10.93 -33.73 -13.33
C LEU A 261 12.44 -33.95 -13.41
N GLN A 262 12.94 -35.07 -12.82
CA GLN A 262 14.32 -35.49 -13.01
C GLN A 262 14.59 -35.66 -14.51
N HIS A 263 15.71 -35.13 -14.97
CA HIS A 263 16.11 -35.15 -16.37
C HIS A 263 17.64 -35.21 -16.50
N GLY A 264 18.16 -35.43 -17.71
CA GLY A 264 19.61 -35.39 -17.95
C GLY A 264 20.40 -36.41 -17.15
N LYS A 265 21.42 -35.97 -16.41
CA LYS A 265 22.25 -36.83 -15.57
C LYS A 265 21.85 -36.69 -14.12
N GLY A 266 21.75 -37.84 -13.42
CA GLY A 266 21.42 -37.83 -12.01
C GLY A 266 21.80 -39.10 -11.25
N LYS A 267 21.95 -38.93 -9.94
CA LYS A 267 22.19 -40.00 -8.99
C LYS A 267 21.03 -40.10 -8.01
N TYR A 268 20.41 -41.25 -7.96
CA TYR A 268 19.38 -41.60 -6.98
C TYR A 268 19.96 -42.59 -5.96
N THR A 269 19.77 -42.32 -4.69
CA THR A 269 20.08 -43.19 -3.57
C THR A 269 18.79 -43.50 -2.83
N SER A 270 18.34 -44.71 -2.83
CA SER A 270 17.14 -45.13 -2.12
C SER A 270 17.40 -45.31 -0.62
N SER A 271 16.33 -45.29 0.18
CA SER A 271 16.41 -45.47 1.65
C SER A 271 16.96 -46.80 2.08
N ASN A 272 16.89 -47.85 1.23
CA ASN A 272 17.47 -49.16 1.50
C ASN A 272 18.96 -49.29 1.08
N GLY A 273 19.53 -48.23 0.47
CA GLY A 273 20.93 -48.17 0.06
C GLY A 273 21.19 -48.52 -1.40
N ASP A 274 20.17 -48.82 -2.23
CA ASP A 274 20.35 -48.94 -3.67
C ASP A 274 20.73 -47.61 -4.30
N VAL A 275 21.64 -47.62 -5.27
CA VAL A 275 22.13 -46.45 -5.95
C VAL A 275 22.00 -46.63 -7.45
N TYR A 276 21.32 -45.70 -8.12
CA TYR A 276 21.35 -45.52 -9.56
C TYR A 276 22.09 -44.25 -9.91
N GLU A 277 22.98 -44.33 -10.90
CA GLU A 277 23.71 -43.17 -11.44
C GLU A 277 23.71 -43.29 -12.97
N GLY A 278 23.07 -42.35 -13.65
CA GLY A 278 22.89 -42.45 -15.10
C GLY A 278 21.92 -41.40 -15.69
N ASP A 279 21.35 -41.77 -16.85
CA ASP A 279 20.45 -40.95 -17.62
C ASP A 279 19.03 -40.99 -17.06
N TRP A 280 18.37 -39.84 -17.10
CA TRP A 280 16.99 -39.59 -16.67
C TRP A 280 16.21 -38.87 -17.76
N VAL A 281 15.01 -39.32 -18.02
CA VAL A 281 14.08 -38.67 -18.94
C VAL A 281 12.69 -38.61 -18.29
N ASN A 282 12.19 -37.39 -18.08
CA ASN A 282 10.86 -37.13 -17.53
C ASN A 282 10.54 -37.93 -16.25
N GLY A 283 11.47 -37.94 -15.30
CA GLY A 283 11.32 -38.59 -14.00
C GLY A 283 11.64 -40.11 -13.99
N LEU A 284 12.04 -40.68 -15.13
CA LEU A 284 12.33 -42.09 -15.26
C LEU A 284 13.80 -42.32 -15.58
N MET A 285 14.38 -43.42 -15.03
CA MET A 285 15.70 -43.93 -15.41
C MET A 285 15.61 -44.40 -16.87
N ASP A 286 16.20 -43.68 -17.81
CA ASP A 286 16.10 -44.00 -19.25
C ASP A 286 17.38 -43.55 -19.95
N GLY A 287 18.11 -44.55 -20.52
CA GLY A 287 19.41 -44.36 -21.13
C GLY A 287 20.52 -45.19 -20.41
N GLU A 288 21.76 -44.74 -20.54
CA GLU A 288 22.93 -45.40 -19.93
C GLU A 288 23.00 -45.15 -18.43
N GLY A 289 23.22 -46.23 -17.65
CA GLY A 289 23.36 -46.08 -16.21
C GLY A 289 24.02 -47.26 -15.52
N VAL A 290 24.33 -47.02 -14.23
CA VAL A 290 24.88 -48.02 -13.30
C VAL A 290 23.93 -48.10 -12.11
N LEU A 291 23.37 -49.29 -11.92
CA LEU A 291 22.61 -49.63 -10.72
C LEU A 291 23.48 -50.48 -9.80
N ARG A 292 23.61 -50.08 -8.54
CA ARG A 292 24.25 -50.86 -7.44
C ARG A 292 23.18 -51.08 -6.39
N GLN A 293 22.93 -52.38 -6.08
CA GLN A 293 21.98 -52.75 -5.03
C GLN A 293 22.71 -52.88 -3.68
N ALA A 294 21.97 -52.74 -2.60
CA ALA A 294 22.50 -52.81 -1.23
C ALA A 294 23.14 -54.18 -0.93
N ASP A 295 22.72 -55.25 -1.62
CA ASP A 295 23.30 -56.59 -1.52
C ASP A 295 24.63 -56.75 -2.29
N GLY A 296 25.14 -55.69 -2.93
CA GLY A 296 26.37 -55.69 -3.73
C GLY A 296 26.18 -56.01 -5.21
N THR A 297 24.96 -56.36 -5.64
CA THR A 297 24.65 -56.62 -7.07
C THR A 297 24.85 -55.32 -7.87
N LYS A 298 25.50 -55.46 -9.05
CA LYS A 298 25.76 -54.33 -9.95
C LYS A 298 25.25 -54.63 -11.36
N TYR A 299 24.52 -53.72 -11.92
CA TYR A 299 24.16 -53.66 -13.33
C TYR A 299 24.73 -52.39 -13.97
N LYS A 300 25.32 -52.54 -15.18
CA LYS A 300 25.75 -51.40 -16.00
C LYS A 300 25.23 -51.64 -17.42
N GLY A 301 24.46 -50.73 -17.95
CA GLY A 301 23.89 -50.85 -19.27
C GLY A 301 22.73 -49.89 -19.51
N GLN A 302 21.97 -50.19 -20.54
CA GLN A 302 20.78 -49.42 -20.96
C GLN A 302 19.60 -49.75 -20.01
N LEU A 303 18.91 -48.69 -19.59
CA LEU A 303 17.60 -48.81 -18.98
C LEU A 303 16.56 -48.14 -19.92
N LYS A 304 15.35 -48.61 -19.86
CA LYS A 304 14.23 -47.97 -20.51
C LYS A 304 13.04 -47.91 -19.59
N SER A 305 12.58 -46.70 -19.29
CA SER A 305 11.45 -46.44 -18.41
C SER A 305 11.62 -47.18 -17.05
N GLY A 306 12.83 -47.20 -16.49
CA GLY A 306 13.17 -47.85 -15.21
C GLY A 306 13.44 -49.36 -15.29
N LEU A 307 13.27 -49.96 -16.46
CA LEU A 307 13.52 -51.40 -16.63
C LEU A 307 14.89 -51.64 -17.26
N LYS A 308 15.60 -52.71 -16.82
CA LYS A 308 16.85 -53.20 -17.44
C LYS A 308 16.51 -53.73 -18.86
N ASN A 309 17.22 -53.24 -19.87
CA ASN A 309 17.05 -53.60 -21.25
C ASN A 309 18.10 -54.63 -21.67
#